data_0d13036dcd5286e5d690e9b06cf8d00d
#
_entry.id   0d13036dcd5286e5d690e9b06cf8d00d
#
_cell.length_a   1.000
_cell.length_b   1.000
_cell.length_c   1.000
_cell.angle_alpha   90.00
_cell.angle_beta   90.00
_cell.angle_gamma   90.00
#
_symmetry.space_group_name_H-M   'P 1'
#
loop_
_entity.id
_entity.type
_entity.pdbx_description
1 polymer ?
#
loop_
_entity_poly.entity_id
_entity_poly.type
_entity_poly.pdbx_seq_one_letter_code
_entity_poly.pdbx_strand_id
1 'polypeptide(L)'
;YRIRNYTMKFPDPKIDSLAHLKAPRRSPLASAFRSSQEEYNQLVKEGTLFDRDILDKERERITTLLRWNGYYGFNRDYLGYIADSSFNQNVVDLDMSMKPYRKVLPNGSVEDQPHRQYYIKDVTVLTDYNPMGVGEDASFMATDTMLSAGVNIVYGRNGKSIRPSVLRRSTYIRPGQLFSEKNIEQTYSAFASLRALRNVNIRFTEVEERDTMKLDCYILTSPAKIN
;
A
#
# COMPACT_ATOMS: atom_id res chain seq x y z
N TYR A 1 11.90 32.44 -2.82
CA TYR A 1 12.71 31.67 -3.76
C TYR A 1 11.81 31.07 -4.83
N ARG A 2 12.33 30.96 -6.08
CA ARG A 2 11.72 30.22 -7.18
C ARG A 2 12.57 29.00 -7.50
N ILE A 3 11.92 27.89 -7.86
CA ILE A 3 12.59 26.67 -8.28
C ILE A 3 13.18 26.92 -9.68
N ARG A 4 14.52 26.86 -9.80
CA ARG A 4 15.24 27.02 -11.06
C ARG A 4 15.31 25.69 -11.80
N ASN A 5 15.81 24.65 -11.12
CA ASN A 5 15.91 23.30 -11.64
C ASN A 5 15.28 22.33 -10.63
N TYR A 6 14.66 21.28 -11.12
CA TYR A 6 14.15 20.18 -10.31
C TYR A 6 14.59 18.85 -10.90
N THR A 7 15.39 18.12 -10.14
CA THR A 7 15.88 16.79 -10.51
C THR A 7 15.24 15.74 -9.61
N MET A 8 14.69 14.70 -10.27
CA MET A 8 14.17 13.53 -9.60
C MET A 8 14.73 12.32 -10.33
N LYS A 9 15.78 11.72 -9.77
CA LYS A 9 16.44 10.54 -10.33
C LYS A 9 16.86 9.61 -9.21
N PHE A 10 16.39 8.38 -9.29
CA PHE A 10 16.68 7.37 -8.27
C PHE A 10 17.66 6.31 -8.80
N PRO A 11 18.56 5.78 -7.92
CA PRO A 11 19.55 4.77 -8.33
C PRO A 11 18.90 3.46 -8.80
N ASP A 12 17.76 3.07 -8.23
CA ASP A 12 17.01 1.89 -8.64
C ASP A 12 16.17 2.22 -9.88
N PRO A 13 16.43 1.54 -11.03
CA PRO A 13 15.72 1.82 -12.29
C PRO A 13 14.22 1.56 -12.22
N LYS A 14 13.77 0.60 -11.39
CA LYS A 14 12.34 0.32 -11.21
C LYS A 14 11.65 1.45 -10.47
N ILE A 15 12.26 1.91 -9.38
CA ILE A 15 11.75 3.04 -8.59
C ILE A 15 11.75 4.31 -9.44
N ASP A 16 12.83 4.57 -10.16
CA ASP A 16 12.94 5.74 -11.03
C ASP A 16 11.84 5.73 -12.12
N SER A 17 11.62 4.59 -12.75
CA SER A 17 10.55 4.41 -13.73
C SER A 17 9.15 4.63 -13.14
N LEU A 18 8.89 4.14 -11.93
CA LEU A 18 7.60 4.31 -11.25
C LEU A 18 7.36 5.77 -10.84
N ALA A 19 8.39 6.46 -10.35
CA ALA A 19 8.29 7.87 -9.97
C ALA A 19 7.95 8.80 -11.15
N HIS A 20 8.36 8.41 -12.36
CA HIS A 20 8.07 9.11 -13.62
C HIS A 20 6.89 8.52 -14.40
N LEU A 21 6.14 7.61 -13.80
CA LEU A 21 5.02 6.94 -14.46
C LEU A 21 3.96 7.97 -14.87
N LYS A 22 3.56 7.92 -16.14
CA LYS A 22 2.47 8.75 -16.66
C LYS A 22 1.15 8.03 -16.52
N ALA A 23 0.08 8.79 -16.29
CA ALA A 23 -1.26 8.24 -16.26
C ALA A 23 -1.54 7.43 -17.54
N PRO A 24 -2.14 6.24 -17.42
CA PRO A 24 -2.51 5.45 -18.58
C PRO A 24 -3.47 6.24 -19.49
N ARG A 25 -3.27 6.16 -20.81
CA ARG A 25 -4.16 6.80 -21.79
C ARG A 25 -5.58 6.28 -21.58
N ARG A 26 -6.52 7.18 -21.38
CA ARG A 26 -7.93 6.83 -21.15
C ARG A 26 -8.58 6.24 -22.39
N SER A 27 -9.30 5.14 -22.20
CA SER A 27 -10.46 4.81 -23.02
C SER A 27 -11.56 5.87 -22.79
N PRO A 28 -12.31 6.30 -23.81
CA PRO A 28 -13.40 7.29 -23.65
C PRO A 28 -14.47 6.91 -22.61
N LEU A 29 -14.59 5.64 -22.30
CA LEU A 29 -15.53 5.07 -21.30
C LEU A 29 -15.08 5.21 -19.84
N ALA A 30 -13.82 5.57 -19.58
CA ALA A 30 -13.24 5.64 -18.24
C ALA A 30 -13.30 7.05 -17.61
N SER A 31 -14.12 7.96 -18.14
CA SER A 31 -14.21 9.35 -17.67
C SER A 31 -14.81 9.54 -16.26
N ALA A 32 -15.36 8.48 -15.66
CA ALA A 32 -16.00 8.53 -14.33
C ALA A 32 -15.01 8.55 -13.15
N PHE A 33 -13.72 8.25 -13.36
CA PHE A 33 -12.71 8.20 -12.31
C PHE A 33 -11.70 9.36 -12.43
N ARG A 34 -12.12 10.57 -12.10
CA ARG A 34 -11.25 11.77 -12.14
C ARG A 34 -10.08 11.71 -11.14
N SER A 35 -10.25 11.05 -10.01
CA SER A 35 -9.26 11.05 -8.92
C SER A 35 -7.94 10.36 -9.23
N SER A 36 -7.91 9.42 -10.18
CA SER A 36 -6.71 8.62 -10.45
C SER A 36 -5.70 9.24 -11.41
N GLN A 37 -5.93 10.42 -11.99
CA GLN A 37 -4.96 11.07 -12.90
C GLN A 37 -4.03 12.05 -12.18
N GLU A 38 -4.49 12.68 -11.11
CA GLU A 38 -3.71 13.68 -10.37
C GLU A 38 -2.47 13.06 -9.72
N GLU A 39 -2.57 11.80 -9.31
CA GLU A 39 -1.50 11.04 -8.65
C GLU A 39 -0.30 10.71 -9.56
N TYR A 40 -0.51 10.79 -10.89
CA TYR A 40 0.59 10.58 -11.85
C TYR A 40 1.27 11.88 -12.30
N ASN A 41 0.70 13.03 -11.97
CA ASN A 41 1.23 14.31 -12.41
C ASN A 41 2.27 14.83 -11.42
N GLN A 42 3.48 15.06 -11.91
CA GLN A 42 4.53 15.75 -11.13
C GLN A 42 4.04 17.11 -10.67
N LEU A 43 4.12 17.37 -9.36
CA LEU A 43 3.61 18.59 -8.73
C LEU A 43 4.66 19.68 -8.66
N VAL A 44 5.91 19.33 -8.42
CA VAL A 44 7.04 20.26 -8.38
C VAL A 44 7.45 20.63 -9.81
N LYS A 45 7.42 21.92 -10.13
CA LYS A 45 7.72 22.43 -11.47
C LYS A 45 8.74 23.56 -11.40
N GLU A 46 9.63 23.61 -12.39
CA GLU A 46 10.56 24.70 -12.58
C GLU A 46 9.81 26.01 -12.83
N GLY A 47 10.38 27.13 -12.37
CA GLY A 47 9.78 28.47 -12.46
C GLY A 47 8.70 28.77 -11.42
N THR A 48 8.21 27.79 -10.67
CA THR A 48 7.22 28.00 -9.59
C THR A 48 7.90 28.48 -8.30
N LEU A 49 7.09 28.98 -7.38
CA LEU A 49 7.57 29.32 -6.04
C LEU A 49 7.97 28.06 -5.27
N PHE A 50 9.02 28.20 -4.47
CA PHE A 50 9.40 27.17 -3.49
C PHE A 50 8.32 27.13 -2.41
N ASP A 51 7.52 26.09 -2.42
CA ASP A 51 6.41 25.86 -1.51
C ASP A 51 6.55 24.50 -0.83
N ARG A 52 6.66 24.53 0.49
CA ARG A 52 6.84 23.34 1.31
C ARG A 52 5.69 22.34 1.18
N ASP A 53 4.46 22.84 1.09
CA ASP A 53 3.28 21.98 0.99
C ASP A 53 3.26 21.22 -0.35
N ILE A 54 3.71 21.87 -1.43
CA ILE A 54 3.84 21.21 -2.74
C ILE A 54 4.94 20.15 -2.71
N LEU A 55 6.06 20.41 -2.04
CA LEU A 55 7.14 19.46 -1.87
C LEU A 55 6.69 18.23 -1.08
N ASP A 56 5.94 18.42 0.00
CA ASP A 56 5.39 17.32 0.80
C ASP A 56 4.36 16.49 0.02
N LYS A 57 3.49 17.13 -0.74
CA LYS A 57 2.54 16.44 -1.64
C LYS A 57 3.25 15.63 -2.73
N GLU A 58 4.36 16.12 -3.27
CA GLU A 58 5.15 15.36 -4.25
C GLU A 58 5.78 14.10 -3.62
N ARG A 59 6.29 14.19 -2.39
CA ARG A 59 6.76 13.04 -1.63
C ARG A 59 5.63 12.01 -1.41
N GLU A 60 4.43 12.49 -1.05
CA GLU A 60 3.25 11.62 -0.89
C GLU A 60 2.84 10.96 -2.22
N ARG A 61 2.85 11.70 -3.33
CA ARG A 61 2.56 11.17 -4.66
C ARG A 61 3.48 10.00 -5.02
N ILE A 62 4.78 10.18 -4.87
CA ILE A 62 5.75 9.13 -5.18
C ILE A 62 5.58 7.94 -4.22
N THR A 63 5.37 8.19 -2.94
CA THR A 63 5.10 7.14 -1.95
C THR A 63 3.89 6.31 -2.35
N THR A 64 2.80 6.95 -2.76
CA THR A 64 1.58 6.29 -3.23
C THR A 64 1.85 5.40 -4.45
N LEU A 65 2.56 5.93 -5.47
CA LEU A 65 2.90 5.15 -6.66
C LEU A 65 3.77 3.93 -6.33
N LEU A 66 4.73 4.06 -5.43
CA LEU A 66 5.57 2.95 -4.99
C LEU A 66 4.75 1.91 -4.20
N ARG A 67 3.91 2.33 -3.26
CA ARG A 67 3.05 1.43 -2.49
C ARG A 67 1.99 0.74 -3.34
N TRP A 68 1.54 1.35 -4.42
CA TRP A 68 0.67 0.68 -5.40
C TRP A 68 1.38 -0.41 -6.20
N ASN A 69 2.72 -0.35 -6.27
CA ASN A 69 3.56 -1.20 -7.09
C ASN A 69 4.52 -2.10 -6.28
N GLY A 70 4.11 -2.54 -5.12
CA GLY A 70 4.79 -3.60 -4.39
C GLY A 70 5.65 -3.15 -3.21
N TYR A 71 5.94 -1.89 -3.04
CA TYR A 71 6.84 -1.40 -1.99
C TYR A 71 6.12 -1.22 -0.65
N TYR A 72 5.78 -2.34 0.00
CA TYR A 72 5.04 -2.41 1.26
C TYR A 72 5.69 -1.61 2.39
N GLY A 73 6.99 -1.76 2.58
CA GLY A 73 7.75 -1.08 3.63
C GLY A 73 8.12 0.37 3.32
N PHE A 74 7.70 0.91 2.15
CA PHE A 74 8.05 2.28 1.77
C PHE A 74 7.14 3.30 2.45
N ASN A 75 7.74 4.39 2.91
CA ASN A 75 7.00 5.53 3.45
C ASN A 75 7.64 6.86 3.00
N ARG A 76 6.93 7.96 3.20
CA ARG A 76 7.32 9.31 2.82
C ARG A 76 8.66 9.77 3.39
N ASP A 77 9.07 9.27 4.57
CA ASP A 77 10.27 9.72 5.27
C ASP A 77 11.58 9.23 4.62
N TYR A 78 11.48 8.28 3.71
CA TYR A 78 12.60 7.89 2.85
C TYR A 78 12.91 8.91 1.76
N LEU A 79 11.98 9.79 1.41
CA LEU A 79 12.17 10.84 0.42
C LEU A 79 12.55 12.16 1.10
N GLY A 80 13.54 12.83 0.55
CA GLY A 80 13.97 14.14 1.00
C GLY A 80 14.33 15.03 -0.17
N TYR A 81 14.61 16.31 0.12
CA TYR A 81 15.11 17.27 -0.85
C TYR A 81 16.47 17.77 -0.44
N ILE A 82 17.36 17.88 -1.40
CA ILE A 82 18.60 18.64 -1.31
C ILE A 82 18.35 19.94 -2.06
N ALA A 83 18.48 21.07 -1.35
CA ALA A 83 18.22 22.38 -1.90
C ALA A 83 19.53 23.17 -1.97
N ASP A 84 19.89 23.66 -3.16
CA ASP A 84 21.01 24.57 -3.36
C ASP A 84 20.49 25.98 -3.69
N SER A 85 20.76 26.92 -2.81
CA SER A 85 20.38 28.33 -2.94
C SER A 85 21.59 29.28 -3.05
N SER A 86 22.76 28.73 -3.39
CA SER A 86 24.04 29.49 -3.42
C SER A 86 24.13 30.58 -4.51
N PHE A 87 23.12 30.69 -5.38
CA PHE A 87 23.15 31.51 -6.61
C PHE A 87 22.86 33.02 -6.41
N ASN A 88 22.57 33.49 -5.21
CA ASN A 88 22.28 34.91 -4.88
C ASN A 88 21.17 35.59 -5.73
N GLN A 89 20.26 34.85 -6.32
CA GLN A 89 19.21 35.34 -7.25
C GLN A 89 17.76 35.00 -6.81
N ASN A 90 17.54 34.71 -5.52
CA ASN A 90 16.25 34.24 -5.02
C ASN A 90 15.74 32.98 -5.75
N VAL A 91 16.64 32.15 -6.25
CA VAL A 91 16.35 30.89 -6.90
C VAL A 91 16.94 29.73 -6.11
N VAL A 92 16.41 28.53 -6.32
CA VAL A 92 16.84 27.30 -5.67
C VAL A 92 16.82 26.15 -6.68
N ASP A 93 17.85 25.34 -6.69
CA ASP A 93 17.88 24.06 -7.34
C ASP A 93 17.48 22.98 -6.33
N LEU A 94 16.62 22.07 -6.75
CA LEU A 94 16.09 21.02 -5.91
C LEU A 94 16.41 19.65 -6.51
N ASP A 95 17.03 18.80 -5.71
CA ASP A 95 17.21 17.38 -6.02
C ASP A 95 16.40 16.53 -5.04
N MET A 96 15.52 15.68 -5.56
CA MET A 96 14.84 14.70 -4.71
C MET A 96 15.78 13.53 -4.46
N SER A 97 16.03 13.26 -3.18
CA SER A 97 16.88 12.15 -2.71
C SER A 97 16.05 11.06 -2.05
N MET A 98 16.55 9.82 -2.10
CA MET A 98 15.96 8.67 -1.44
C MET A 98 16.96 8.05 -0.47
N LYS A 99 16.54 7.86 0.77
CA LYS A 99 17.31 7.15 1.79
C LYS A 99 17.14 5.64 1.58
N PRO A 100 18.18 4.82 1.84
CA PRO A 100 18.06 3.37 1.81
C PRO A 100 17.13 2.87 2.91
N TYR A 101 16.63 1.65 2.72
CA TYR A 101 15.91 0.93 3.76
C TYR A 101 16.91 0.49 4.86
N ARG A 102 16.63 0.81 6.11
CA ARG A 102 17.45 0.44 7.25
C ARG A 102 16.90 -0.80 7.93
N LYS A 103 17.57 -1.92 7.74
CA LYS A 103 17.24 -3.18 8.41
C LYS A 103 17.99 -3.29 9.72
N VAL A 104 17.26 -3.44 10.82
CA VAL A 104 17.84 -3.75 12.12
C VAL A 104 18.08 -5.26 12.17
N LEU A 105 19.33 -5.65 12.35
CA LEU A 105 19.71 -7.06 12.48
C LEU A 105 19.51 -7.57 13.93
N PRO A 106 19.43 -8.89 14.15
CA PRO A 106 19.23 -9.47 15.49
C PRO A 106 20.30 -9.07 16.52
N ASN A 107 21.49 -8.70 16.06
CA ASN A 107 22.59 -8.20 16.92
C ASN A 107 22.49 -6.73 17.26
N GLY A 108 21.42 -6.04 16.83
CA GLY A 108 21.19 -4.61 17.02
C GLY A 108 21.93 -3.69 16.05
N SER A 109 22.75 -4.20 15.15
CA SER A 109 23.37 -3.40 14.09
C SER A 109 22.34 -3.03 13.01
N VAL A 110 22.60 -1.93 12.31
CA VAL A 110 21.75 -1.43 11.21
C VAL A 110 22.49 -1.58 9.90
N GLU A 111 21.82 -2.20 8.93
CA GLU A 111 22.32 -2.38 7.58
C GLU A 111 21.46 -1.62 6.58
N ASP A 112 22.10 -0.88 5.70
CA ASP A 112 21.42 -0.18 4.61
C ASP A 112 21.17 -1.17 3.46
N GLN A 113 19.91 -1.35 3.09
CA GLN A 113 19.47 -2.25 2.03
C GLN A 113 18.64 -1.49 0.97
N PRO A 114 18.57 -1.99 -0.27
CA PRO A 114 17.65 -1.44 -1.25
C PRO A 114 16.20 -1.68 -0.83
N HIS A 115 15.30 -0.78 -1.23
CA HIS A 115 13.87 -1.01 -1.08
C HIS A 115 13.44 -2.19 -1.95
N ARG A 116 12.67 -3.11 -1.38
CA ARG A 116 12.24 -4.34 -2.05
C ARG A 116 10.75 -4.34 -2.33
N GLN A 117 10.36 -4.99 -3.41
CA GLN A 117 8.96 -5.28 -3.71
C GLN A 117 8.53 -6.55 -2.96
N TYR A 118 7.30 -6.52 -2.47
CA TYR A 118 6.65 -7.62 -1.74
C TYR A 118 5.58 -8.27 -2.62
N TYR A 119 5.48 -9.58 -2.53
CA TYR A 119 4.45 -10.38 -3.18
C TYR A 119 3.48 -10.93 -2.13
N ILE A 120 2.22 -11.05 -2.49
CA ILE A 120 1.23 -11.71 -1.65
C ILE A 120 1.48 -13.23 -1.70
N LYS A 121 1.69 -13.85 -0.54
CA LYS A 121 1.84 -15.30 -0.41
C LYS A 121 0.49 -15.96 -0.28
N ASP A 122 -0.20 -15.70 0.83
CA ASP A 122 -1.50 -16.26 1.15
C ASP A 122 -2.49 -15.16 1.51
N VAL A 123 -3.78 -15.42 1.25
CA VAL A 123 -4.87 -14.54 1.63
C VAL A 123 -5.89 -15.34 2.41
N THR A 124 -6.17 -14.92 3.63
CA THR A 124 -7.11 -15.57 4.54
C THR A 124 -8.17 -14.58 5.01
N VAL A 125 -9.44 -14.94 4.81
CA VAL A 125 -10.59 -14.18 5.32
C VAL A 125 -11.14 -14.90 6.54
N LEU A 126 -11.19 -14.20 7.68
CA LEU A 126 -11.80 -14.67 8.92
C LEU A 126 -13.13 -13.93 9.11
N THR A 127 -14.25 -14.67 9.15
CA THR A 127 -15.59 -14.07 9.13
C THR A 127 -16.19 -13.80 10.52
N ASP A 128 -15.59 -14.34 11.56
CA ASP A 128 -16.10 -14.24 12.95
C ASP A 128 -14.96 -13.91 13.93
N TYR A 129 -14.21 -12.88 13.61
CA TYR A 129 -13.11 -12.39 14.45
C TYR A 129 -13.64 -11.48 15.56
N ASN A 130 -13.26 -11.76 16.81
CA ASN A 130 -13.59 -10.91 17.95
C ASN A 130 -12.39 -10.03 18.33
N PRO A 131 -12.40 -8.74 18.03
CA PRO A 131 -11.29 -7.83 18.37
C PRO A 131 -11.12 -7.59 19.89
N MET A 132 -12.14 -7.92 20.69
CA MET A 132 -12.13 -7.76 22.15
C MET A 132 -11.84 -9.07 22.91
N GLY A 133 -11.49 -10.14 22.20
CA GLY A 133 -11.11 -11.41 22.82
C GLY A 133 -9.86 -11.26 23.68
N VAL A 134 -9.93 -11.66 24.93
CA VAL A 134 -8.80 -11.65 25.88
C VAL A 134 -8.17 -13.04 25.87
N GLY A 135 -6.90 -13.13 25.46
CA GLY A 135 -6.12 -14.37 25.42
C GLY A 135 -6.05 -15.03 24.04
N GLU A 136 -5.05 -15.88 23.83
CA GLU A 136 -4.78 -16.55 22.54
C GLU A 136 -5.93 -17.44 22.06
N ASP A 137 -6.71 -18.00 22.97
CA ASP A 137 -7.84 -18.91 22.68
C ASP A 137 -9.19 -18.21 22.46
N ALA A 138 -9.29 -16.93 22.73
CA ALA A 138 -10.58 -16.22 22.73
C ALA A 138 -10.91 -15.54 21.40
N SER A 139 -9.96 -15.44 20.48
CA SER A 139 -10.09 -14.58 19.32
C SER A 139 -10.82 -15.22 18.15
N PHE A 140 -10.68 -16.53 17.94
CA PHE A 140 -11.28 -17.18 16.78
C PHE A 140 -11.35 -18.72 16.94
N MET A 141 -12.55 -19.27 16.84
CA MET A 141 -12.75 -20.72 16.73
C MET A 141 -13.27 -21.05 15.31
N ALA A 142 -12.39 -21.60 14.50
CA ALA A 142 -12.74 -22.06 13.15
C ALA A 142 -13.74 -23.24 13.24
N THR A 143 -14.86 -23.13 12.55
CA THR A 143 -15.84 -24.21 12.40
C THR A 143 -15.76 -24.83 11.01
N ASP A 144 -15.32 -24.08 10.03
CA ASP A 144 -15.20 -24.56 8.65
C ASP A 144 -14.17 -23.70 7.88
N THR A 145 -13.40 -24.32 7.02
CA THR A 145 -12.43 -23.66 6.15
C THR A 145 -12.65 -24.05 4.72
N MET A 146 -12.72 -23.08 3.83
CA MET A 146 -12.93 -23.28 2.40
C MET A 146 -11.88 -22.53 1.59
N LEU A 147 -11.33 -23.20 0.59
CA LEU A 147 -10.48 -22.55 -0.42
C LEU A 147 -11.33 -22.14 -1.62
N SER A 148 -11.38 -20.86 -1.92
CA SER A 148 -12.09 -20.31 -3.08
C SER A 148 -11.17 -19.47 -3.95
N ALA A 149 -10.73 -20.02 -5.08
CA ALA A 149 -9.84 -19.38 -6.05
C ALA A 149 -8.61 -18.70 -5.41
N GLY A 150 -7.88 -19.44 -4.58
CA GLY A 150 -6.65 -18.99 -3.91
C GLY A 150 -6.89 -18.18 -2.63
N VAL A 151 -8.14 -17.91 -2.24
CA VAL A 151 -8.47 -17.24 -0.98
C VAL A 151 -8.97 -18.27 0.02
N ASN A 152 -8.31 -18.36 1.16
CA ASN A 152 -8.74 -19.19 2.30
C ASN A 152 -9.85 -18.44 3.05
N ILE A 153 -11.02 -19.06 3.19
CA ILE A 153 -12.16 -18.50 3.92
C ILE A 153 -12.39 -19.35 5.15
N VAL A 154 -12.28 -18.75 6.31
CA VAL A 154 -12.42 -19.42 7.59
C VAL A 154 -13.65 -18.88 8.29
N TYR A 155 -14.62 -19.76 8.53
CA TYR A 155 -15.88 -19.47 9.22
C TYR A 155 -15.79 -19.77 10.70
N GLY A 156 -16.34 -18.88 11.54
CA GLY A 156 -16.46 -19.05 12.97
C GLY A 156 -17.81 -19.66 13.40
N ARG A 157 -18.10 -19.59 14.71
CA ARG A 157 -19.27 -20.21 15.33
C ARG A 157 -20.63 -19.74 14.79
N ASN A 158 -20.70 -18.47 14.34
CA ASN A 158 -21.93 -17.89 13.80
C ASN A 158 -22.25 -18.39 12.37
N GLY A 159 -21.48 -19.35 11.88
CA GLY A 159 -21.74 -20.08 10.65
C GLY A 159 -21.47 -19.29 9.37
N LYS A 160 -21.96 -19.86 8.27
CA LYS A 160 -21.77 -19.31 6.92
C LYS A 160 -22.80 -18.22 6.62
N SER A 161 -22.69 -17.06 7.29
CA SER A 161 -23.59 -15.92 7.07
C SER A 161 -23.44 -15.32 5.66
N ILE A 162 -22.29 -15.52 5.02
CA ILE A 162 -21.99 -14.97 3.69
C ILE A 162 -21.42 -16.08 2.79
N ARG A 163 -21.90 -16.14 1.56
CA ARG A 163 -21.42 -17.12 0.58
C ARG A 163 -19.92 -16.89 0.23
N PRO A 164 -19.11 -17.95 0.11
CA PRO A 164 -17.70 -17.84 -0.24
C PRO A 164 -17.45 -17.03 -1.53
N SER A 165 -18.32 -17.16 -2.52
CA SER A 165 -18.22 -16.42 -3.78
C SER A 165 -18.35 -14.91 -3.60
N VAL A 166 -19.12 -14.43 -2.62
CA VAL A 166 -19.26 -13.00 -2.30
C VAL A 166 -17.98 -12.50 -1.67
N LEU A 167 -17.47 -13.19 -0.64
CA LEU A 167 -16.22 -12.83 0.03
C LEU A 167 -15.05 -12.79 -0.97
N ARG A 168 -14.95 -13.82 -1.83
CA ARG A 168 -13.93 -13.88 -2.89
C ARG A 168 -14.01 -12.69 -3.87
N ARG A 169 -15.21 -12.32 -4.31
CA ARG A 169 -15.42 -11.18 -5.23
C ARG A 169 -15.07 -9.84 -4.59
N SER A 170 -15.29 -9.72 -3.29
CA SER A 170 -14.95 -8.52 -2.51
C SER A 170 -13.47 -8.41 -2.19
N THR A 171 -12.68 -9.47 -2.38
CA THR A 171 -11.24 -9.49 -2.15
C THR A 171 -10.50 -9.17 -3.44
N TYR A 172 -9.82 -8.01 -3.50
CA TYR A 172 -9.00 -7.58 -4.64
C TYR A 172 -7.53 -8.00 -4.50
N ILE A 173 -7.13 -8.44 -3.30
CA ILE A 173 -5.80 -8.97 -2.99
C ILE A 173 -5.75 -10.43 -3.42
N ARG A 174 -4.75 -10.85 -4.17
CA ARG A 174 -4.61 -12.22 -4.68
C ARG A 174 -3.23 -12.80 -4.41
N PRO A 175 -3.12 -14.09 -4.06
CA PRO A 175 -1.84 -14.78 -3.98
C PRO A 175 -1.04 -14.69 -5.28
N GLY A 176 0.27 -14.54 -5.18
CA GLY A 176 1.20 -14.44 -6.31
C GLY A 176 1.30 -13.05 -6.95
N GLN A 177 0.42 -12.12 -6.61
CA GLN A 177 0.49 -10.74 -7.11
C GLN A 177 1.40 -9.88 -6.24
N LEU A 178 1.89 -8.79 -6.82
CA LEU A 178 2.55 -7.73 -6.06
C LEU A 178 1.59 -7.14 -5.03
N PHE A 179 2.12 -6.79 -3.87
CA PHE A 179 1.43 -5.93 -2.92
C PHE A 179 0.96 -4.65 -3.61
N SER A 180 -0.26 -4.23 -3.34
CA SER A 180 -0.79 -2.97 -3.86
C SER A 180 -1.74 -2.35 -2.84
N GLU A 181 -1.39 -1.18 -2.33
CA GLU A 181 -2.23 -0.41 -1.40
C GLU A 181 -3.58 -0.08 -2.02
N LYS A 182 -3.62 0.15 -3.33
CA LYS A 182 -4.88 0.34 -4.07
C LYS A 182 -5.82 -0.86 -3.95
N ASN A 183 -5.28 -2.08 -4.06
CA ASN A 183 -6.08 -3.30 -3.90
C ASN A 183 -6.58 -3.49 -2.45
N ILE A 184 -5.82 -3.00 -1.46
CA ILE A 184 -6.22 -3.00 -0.06
C ILE A 184 -7.40 -2.06 0.15
N GLU A 185 -7.33 -0.83 -0.33
CA GLU A 185 -8.41 0.16 -0.23
C GLU A 185 -9.69 -0.34 -0.91
N GLN A 186 -9.56 -0.94 -2.09
CA GLN A 186 -10.69 -1.55 -2.80
C GLN A 186 -11.29 -2.71 -2.02
N THR A 187 -10.46 -3.58 -1.45
CA THR A 187 -10.90 -4.70 -0.61
C THR A 187 -11.61 -4.20 0.63
N TYR A 188 -11.01 -3.23 1.33
CA TYR A 188 -11.61 -2.62 2.51
C TYR A 188 -12.99 -2.04 2.21
N SER A 189 -13.10 -1.23 1.15
CA SER A 189 -14.35 -0.60 0.72
C SER A 189 -15.41 -1.64 0.33
N ALA A 190 -15.02 -2.70 -0.39
CA ALA A 190 -15.93 -3.77 -0.78
C ALA A 190 -16.46 -4.54 0.44
N PHE A 191 -15.59 -4.89 1.39
CA PHE A 191 -16.01 -5.55 2.62
C PHE A 191 -16.89 -4.66 3.51
N ALA A 192 -16.52 -3.38 3.66
CA ALA A 192 -17.30 -2.41 4.43
C ALA A 192 -18.71 -2.19 3.85
N SER A 193 -18.90 -2.41 2.55
CA SER A 193 -20.22 -2.34 1.89
C SER A 193 -21.10 -3.55 2.17
N LEU A 194 -20.55 -4.67 2.65
CA LEU A 194 -21.29 -5.86 3.00
C LEU A 194 -22.03 -5.68 4.33
N ARG A 195 -23.35 -5.51 4.27
CA ARG A 195 -24.18 -5.24 5.48
C ARG A 195 -24.10 -6.35 6.54
N ALA A 196 -23.71 -7.55 6.13
CA ALA A 196 -23.60 -8.71 7.03
C ALA A 196 -22.29 -8.72 7.84
N LEU A 197 -21.34 -7.85 7.53
CA LEU A 197 -20.04 -7.77 8.20
C LEU A 197 -19.81 -6.40 8.86
N ARG A 198 -19.02 -6.43 9.91
CA ARG A 198 -18.52 -5.23 10.65
C ARG A 198 -17.05 -5.40 10.97
N ASN A 199 -16.42 -4.32 11.45
CA ASN A 199 -15.04 -4.31 11.97
C ASN A 199 -14.04 -4.91 11.00
N VAL A 200 -14.07 -4.46 9.73
CA VAL A 200 -13.10 -4.91 8.72
C VAL A 200 -11.72 -4.41 9.11
N ASN A 201 -10.76 -5.33 9.21
CA ASN A 201 -9.35 -5.04 9.44
C ASN A 201 -8.50 -5.92 8.54
N ILE A 202 -7.53 -5.32 7.85
CA ILE A 202 -6.61 -6.03 6.97
C ILE A 202 -5.22 -5.95 7.57
N ARG A 203 -4.62 -7.11 7.87
CA ARG A 203 -3.29 -7.24 8.45
C ARG A 203 -2.38 -8.03 7.55
N PHE A 204 -1.10 -7.70 7.61
CA PHE A 204 -0.05 -8.40 6.89
C PHE A 204 1.02 -8.90 7.85
N THR A 205 1.52 -10.10 7.57
CA THR A 205 2.70 -10.66 8.23
C THR A 205 3.78 -10.86 7.18
N GLU A 206 4.97 -10.33 7.42
CA GLU A 206 6.11 -10.47 6.52
C GLU A 206 6.69 -11.89 6.60
N VAL A 207 6.95 -12.46 5.43
CA VAL A 207 7.60 -13.77 5.28
C VAL A 207 8.72 -13.64 4.27
N GLU A 208 9.94 -13.91 4.69
CA GLU A 208 11.10 -13.96 3.79
C GLU A 208 11.30 -15.40 3.32
N GLU A 209 11.16 -15.64 2.01
CA GLU A 209 11.38 -16.94 1.39
C GLU A 209 12.41 -16.84 0.27
N ARG A 210 13.55 -17.53 0.42
CA ARG A 210 14.59 -17.61 -0.63
C ARG A 210 14.94 -16.24 -1.22
N ASP A 211 15.21 -15.26 -0.36
CA ASP A 211 15.53 -13.88 -0.73
C ASP A 211 14.39 -13.11 -1.42
N THR A 212 13.16 -13.62 -1.37
CA THR A 212 11.96 -12.96 -1.86
C THR A 212 11.11 -12.51 -0.67
N MET A 213 10.71 -11.23 -0.67
CA MET A 213 9.83 -10.68 0.35
C MET A 213 8.37 -11.01 0.02
N LYS A 214 7.69 -11.67 0.94
CA LYS A 214 6.29 -12.08 0.80
C LYS A 214 5.46 -11.59 1.97
N LEU A 215 4.15 -11.52 1.78
CA LEU A 215 3.17 -11.10 2.77
C LEU A 215 2.05 -12.14 2.87
N ASP A 216 1.80 -12.62 4.08
CA ASP A 216 0.54 -13.28 4.41
C ASP A 216 -0.50 -12.20 4.76
N CYS A 217 -1.61 -12.23 4.07
CA CYS A 217 -2.71 -11.27 4.23
C CYS A 217 -3.86 -11.90 5.01
N TYR A 218 -4.29 -11.22 6.07
CA TYR A 218 -5.44 -11.60 6.90
C TYR A 218 -6.50 -10.51 6.84
N ILE A 219 -7.68 -10.86 6.32
CA ILE A 219 -8.86 -9.99 6.32
C ILE A 219 -9.75 -10.44 7.47
N LEU A 220 -9.76 -9.65 8.53
CA LEU A 220 -10.46 -9.93 9.78
C LEU A 220 -11.80 -9.19 9.78
N THR A 221 -12.89 -9.92 9.96
CA THR A 221 -14.23 -9.34 9.98
C THR A 221 -15.07 -9.97 11.09
N SER A 222 -16.05 -9.23 11.57
CA SER A 222 -17.02 -9.69 12.55
C SER A 222 -18.42 -9.70 11.93
N PRO A 223 -19.31 -10.65 12.28
CA PRO A 223 -20.68 -10.63 11.80
C PRO A 223 -21.43 -9.41 12.33
N ALA A 224 -22.28 -8.81 11.50
CA ALA A 224 -23.21 -7.80 11.97
C ALA A 224 -24.27 -8.46 12.85
N LYS A 225 -24.60 -7.84 14.00
CA LYS A 225 -25.73 -8.28 14.81
C LYS A 225 -27.01 -8.12 13.97
N ILE A 226 -27.73 -9.21 13.78
CA ILE A 226 -29.09 -9.18 13.21
C ILE A 226 -29.98 -8.76 14.40
N ASN A 227 -30.52 -7.54 14.33
CA ASN A 227 -31.58 -7.12 15.24
C ASN A 227 -32.92 -7.62 14.69
#